data_4111598c293cce523893c18a87041efc
#
_entry.id   4111598c293cce523893c18a87041efc
#
_cell.length_a   1.000
_cell.length_b   1.000
_cell.length_c   1.000
_cell.angle_alpha   90.00
_cell.angle_beta   90.00
_cell.angle_gamma   90.00
#
_symmetry.space_group_name_H-M   'P 1'
#
loop_
_entity.id
_entity.type
_entity.pdbx_description
1 polymer ?
#
loop_
_entity_poly.entity_id
_entity_poly.type
_entity_poly.pdbx_seq_one_letter_code
_entity_poly.pdbx_strand_id
1 'polypeptide(L)'
;MSHPILTEAAARMKKAVDHTLHEFSAIHTGKATPAMIESVTVEAYGSMVPLKQCAAISTPDARLIQIQPWDVSLVKAITKGIIDANLGFNPIPDGKTIRVPLPEMSRERRQEFVKNAHRLAEEGRVHVRNVRRDSLEQGKKAKLPEDEQKRLEKDIQTATDKAIADINSHLAHKEKELLTV
;
A
#
# COMPACT_ATOMS: atom_id res chain seq x y z
N MET A 1 28.17 -21.40 -1.47
CA MET A 1 26.85 -21.52 -2.08
C MET A 1 25.82 -21.51 -0.95
N SER A 2 24.73 -20.75 -1.07
CA SER A 2 23.69 -20.73 -0.03
C SER A 2 22.90 -22.04 -0.06
N HIS A 3 22.58 -22.57 1.12
CA HIS A 3 21.81 -23.81 1.25
C HIS A 3 20.41 -23.64 0.63
N PRO A 4 19.85 -24.63 -0.10
CA PRO A 4 18.53 -24.51 -0.74
C PRO A 4 17.42 -24.09 0.23
N ILE A 5 17.40 -24.63 1.44
CA ILE A 5 16.44 -24.28 2.51
C ILE A 5 16.54 -22.79 2.86
N LEU A 6 17.75 -22.21 2.93
CA LEU A 6 17.92 -20.79 3.19
C LEU A 6 17.38 -19.93 2.04
N THR A 7 17.63 -20.33 0.80
CA THR A 7 17.14 -19.60 -0.38
C THR A 7 15.62 -19.60 -0.43
N GLU A 8 14.99 -20.74 -0.14
CA GLU A 8 13.54 -20.85 -0.06
C GLU A 8 12.96 -20.02 1.12
N ALA A 9 13.58 -20.12 2.29
CA ALA A 9 13.19 -19.35 3.47
C ALA A 9 13.24 -17.84 3.20
N ALA A 10 14.34 -17.36 2.62
CA ALA A 10 14.50 -15.95 2.27
C ALA A 10 13.45 -15.48 1.25
N ALA A 11 13.14 -16.30 0.24
CA ALA A 11 12.10 -15.99 -0.74
C ALA A 11 10.69 -15.93 -0.11
N ARG A 12 10.37 -16.87 0.80
CA ARG A 12 9.08 -16.86 1.53
C ARG A 12 8.98 -15.68 2.49
N MET A 13 10.05 -15.33 3.21
CA MET A 13 10.10 -14.16 4.08
C MET A 13 9.92 -12.88 3.27
N LYS A 14 10.58 -12.76 2.12
CA LYS A 14 10.40 -11.62 1.23
C LYS A 14 8.94 -11.48 0.77
N LYS A 15 8.29 -12.56 0.37
CA LYS A 15 6.86 -12.54 0.02
C LYS A 15 5.99 -12.05 1.17
N ALA A 16 6.30 -12.44 2.42
CA ALA A 16 5.57 -11.97 3.60
C ALA A 16 5.76 -10.46 3.82
N VAL A 17 6.99 -9.94 3.63
CA VAL A 17 7.27 -8.50 3.67
C VAL A 17 6.52 -7.77 2.56
N ASP A 18 6.62 -8.23 1.32
CA ASP A 18 5.97 -7.60 0.16
C ASP A 18 4.44 -7.57 0.33
N HIS A 19 3.85 -8.64 0.87
CA HIS A 19 2.42 -8.67 1.21
C HIS A 19 2.06 -7.61 2.25
N THR A 20 2.84 -7.52 3.34
CA THR A 20 2.61 -6.51 4.38
C THR A 20 2.71 -5.08 3.83
N LEU A 21 3.65 -4.83 2.93
CA LEU A 21 3.80 -3.54 2.25
C LEU A 21 2.60 -3.22 1.35
N HIS A 22 2.08 -4.23 0.65
CA HIS A 22 0.87 -4.08 -0.14
C HIS A 22 -0.32 -3.68 0.74
N GLU A 23 -0.52 -4.36 1.87
CA GLU A 23 -1.55 -4.02 2.86
C GLU A 23 -1.37 -2.59 3.41
N PHE A 24 -0.13 -2.17 3.68
CA PHE A 24 0.15 -0.79 4.09
C PHE A 24 -0.24 0.24 3.01
N SER A 25 -0.06 -0.09 1.74
CA SER A 25 -0.43 0.80 0.64
C SER A 25 -1.95 0.98 0.53
N ALA A 26 -2.72 -0.01 0.95
CA ALA A 26 -4.18 0.06 0.99
C ALA A 26 -4.73 0.95 2.12
N ILE A 27 -3.90 1.28 3.14
CA ILE A 27 -4.31 2.20 4.21
C ILE A 27 -4.33 3.63 3.64
N HIS A 28 -5.51 4.24 3.65
CA HIS A 28 -5.68 5.63 3.23
C HIS A 28 -4.98 6.58 4.21
N THR A 29 -3.96 7.30 3.73
CA THR A 29 -3.19 8.24 4.54
C THR A 29 -3.83 9.63 4.64
N GLY A 30 -4.96 9.85 3.95
CA GLY A 30 -5.56 11.18 3.80
C GLY A 30 -4.85 12.07 2.78
N LYS A 31 -3.76 11.59 2.17
CA LYS A 31 -3.11 12.28 1.05
C LYS A 31 -3.85 12.00 -0.24
N ALA A 32 -4.00 13.05 -1.03
CA ALA A 32 -4.54 12.96 -2.37
C ALA A 32 -3.61 12.11 -3.25
N THR A 33 -4.17 11.11 -3.91
CA THR A 33 -3.47 10.33 -4.93
C THR A 33 -4.34 10.22 -6.17
N PRO A 34 -3.78 10.25 -7.39
CA PRO A 34 -4.54 10.09 -8.63
C PRO A 34 -5.34 8.79 -8.65
N ALA A 35 -4.80 7.71 -8.08
CA ALA A 35 -5.43 6.40 -8.01
C ALA A 35 -6.83 6.41 -7.34
N MET A 36 -7.10 7.38 -6.48
CA MET A 36 -8.40 7.50 -5.80
C MET A 36 -9.58 7.75 -6.74
N ILE A 37 -9.32 8.36 -7.90
CA ILE A 37 -10.36 8.75 -8.86
C ILE A 37 -10.11 8.26 -10.29
N GLU A 38 -8.95 7.67 -10.58
CA GLU A 38 -8.60 7.18 -11.94
C GLU A 38 -9.59 6.15 -12.48
N SER A 39 -10.14 5.31 -11.60
CA SER A 39 -11.08 4.24 -11.95
C SER A 39 -12.54 4.72 -12.07
N VAL A 40 -12.82 5.98 -11.71
CA VAL A 40 -14.17 6.56 -11.86
C VAL A 40 -14.54 6.56 -13.34
N THR A 41 -15.71 6.01 -13.67
CA THR A 41 -16.24 6.02 -15.02
C THR A 41 -17.10 7.26 -15.23
N VAL A 42 -16.91 7.91 -16.36
CA VAL A 42 -17.66 9.11 -16.75
C VAL A 42 -18.28 8.90 -18.12
N GLU A 43 -19.44 9.51 -18.34
CA GLU A 43 -20.08 9.51 -19.64
C GLU A 43 -19.39 10.54 -20.55
N ALA A 44 -18.60 10.04 -21.50
CA ALA A 44 -17.90 10.87 -22.48
C ALA A 44 -18.23 10.38 -23.88
N TYR A 45 -18.63 11.29 -24.73
CA TYR A 45 -18.94 11.01 -26.14
C TYR A 45 -19.95 9.85 -26.37
N GLY A 46 -20.93 9.71 -25.47
CA GLY A 46 -21.98 8.68 -25.56
C GLY A 46 -21.54 7.30 -25.08
N SER A 47 -20.40 7.17 -24.42
CA SER A 47 -19.91 5.93 -23.81
C SER A 47 -19.36 6.15 -22.41
N MET A 48 -19.36 5.09 -21.59
CA MET A 48 -18.76 5.13 -20.25
C MET A 48 -17.25 4.85 -20.37
N VAL A 49 -16.44 5.84 -19.97
CA VAL A 49 -14.99 5.80 -20.11
C VAL A 49 -14.32 6.08 -18.77
N PRO A 50 -13.22 5.40 -18.41
CA PRO A 50 -12.47 5.75 -17.21
C PRO A 50 -11.92 7.17 -17.24
N LEU A 51 -11.97 7.87 -16.11
CA LEU A 51 -11.57 9.27 -15.98
C LEU A 51 -10.15 9.54 -16.50
N LYS A 52 -9.23 8.61 -16.26
CA LYS A 52 -7.84 8.69 -16.74
C LYS A 52 -7.69 8.80 -18.26
N GLN A 53 -8.72 8.41 -19.03
CA GLN A 53 -8.71 8.51 -20.51
C GLN A 53 -9.26 9.86 -20.99
N CYS A 54 -10.01 10.57 -20.13
CA CYS A 54 -10.67 11.82 -20.47
C CYS A 54 -9.98 13.06 -19.93
N ALA A 55 -9.09 12.90 -18.94
CA ALA A 55 -8.47 14.01 -18.24
C ALA A 55 -7.08 13.68 -17.71
N ALA A 56 -6.25 14.71 -17.55
CA ALA A 56 -5.03 14.65 -16.74
C ALA A 56 -5.42 14.81 -15.27
N ILE A 57 -4.86 13.94 -14.41
CA ILE A 57 -5.09 13.96 -12.97
C ILE A 57 -3.76 14.31 -12.30
N SER A 58 -3.76 15.33 -11.47
CA SER A 58 -2.59 15.79 -10.71
C SER A 58 -2.97 16.08 -9.26
N THR A 59 -1.97 16.10 -8.39
CA THR A 59 -2.14 16.39 -6.95
C THR A 59 -1.19 17.53 -6.58
N PRO A 60 -1.60 18.80 -6.84
CA PRO A 60 -0.76 19.96 -6.55
C PRO A 60 -0.51 20.13 -5.05
N ASP A 61 -1.43 19.65 -4.22
CA ASP A 61 -1.35 19.67 -2.76
C ASP A 61 -1.65 18.32 -2.16
N ALA A 62 -1.20 18.09 -0.91
CA ALA A 62 -1.43 16.85 -0.18
C ALA A 62 -2.92 16.48 -0.02
N ARG A 63 -3.82 17.45 -0.13
CA ARG A 63 -5.29 17.27 0.06
C ARG A 63 -6.11 17.75 -1.13
N LEU A 64 -5.50 17.97 -2.27
CA LEU A 64 -6.18 18.48 -3.45
C LEU A 64 -5.86 17.59 -4.64
N ILE A 65 -6.89 17.02 -5.24
CA ILE A 65 -6.81 16.43 -6.56
C ILE A 65 -7.28 17.46 -7.57
N GLN A 66 -6.50 17.70 -8.60
CA GLN A 66 -6.85 18.57 -9.71
C GLN A 66 -7.01 17.71 -10.96
N ILE A 67 -8.16 17.86 -11.60
CA ILE A 67 -8.51 17.16 -12.83
C ILE A 67 -8.57 18.21 -13.95
N GLN A 68 -7.81 17.97 -15.01
CA GLN A 68 -7.81 18.81 -16.20
C GLN A 68 -8.33 17.99 -17.38
N PRO A 69 -9.61 18.14 -17.76
CA PRO A 69 -10.18 17.46 -18.92
C PRO A 69 -9.46 17.87 -20.21
N TRP A 70 -9.32 16.92 -21.12
CA TRP A 70 -8.82 17.21 -22.48
C TRP A 70 -9.81 18.08 -23.25
N ASP A 71 -11.10 17.89 -22.98
CA ASP A 71 -12.20 18.68 -23.55
C ASP A 71 -12.99 19.35 -22.42
N VAL A 72 -13.09 20.67 -22.50
CA VAL A 72 -13.81 21.49 -21.49
C VAL A 72 -15.30 21.14 -21.42
N SER A 73 -15.89 20.63 -22.50
CA SER A 73 -17.30 20.19 -22.53
C SER A 73 -17.57 19.04 -21.53
N LEU A 74 -16.55 18.24 -21.20
CA LEU A 74 -16.63 17.10 -20.28
C LEU A 74 -16.61 17.50 -18.79
N VAL A 75 -16.36 18.76 -18.44
CA VAL A 75 -16.30 19.22 -17.05
C VAL A 75 -17.56 18.82 -16.26
N LYS A 76 -18.74 19.03 -16.84
CA LYS A 76 -20.02 18.67 -16.21
C LYS A 76 -20.20 17.18 -16.05
N ALA A 77 -19.86 16.41 -17.09
CA ALA A 77 -19.96 14.94 -17.08
C ALA A 77 -18.99 14.32 -16.05
N ILE A 78 -17.76 14.83 -15.99
CA ILE A 78 -16.76 14.38 -15.01
C ILE A 78 -17.20 14.72 -13.59
N THR A 79 -17.68 15.95 -13.34
CA THR A 79 -18.19 16.35 -12.03
C THR A 79 -19.31 15.42 -11.57
N LYS A 80 -20.29 15.15 -12.47
CA LYS A 80 -21.37 14.22 -12.19
C LYS A 80 -20.86 12.80 -11.92
N GLY A 81 -19.96 12.28 -12.75
CA GLY A 81 -19.41 10.93 -12.59
C GLY A 81 -18.68 10.73 -11.25
N ILE A 82 -17.96 11.74 -10.75
CA ILE A 82 -17.31 11.68 -9.44
C ILE A 82 -18.33 11.66 -8.30
N ILE A 83 -19.42 12.43 -8.41
CA ILE A 83 -20.50 12.44 -7.42
C ILE A 83 -21.24 11.09 -7.43
N ASP A 84 -21.59 10.60 -8.61
CA ASP A 84 -22.31 9.33 -8.79
C ASP A 84 -21.48 8.11 -8.32
N ALA A 85 -20.15 8.20 -8.38
CA ALA A 85 -19.25 7.18 -7.84
C ALA A 85 -19.30 7.05 -6.30
N ASN A 86 -19.95 7.99 -5.62
CA ASN A 86 -20.20 8.01 -4.17
C ASN A 86 -18.94 7.75 -3.31
N LEU A 87 -17.81 8.28 -3.74
CA LEU A 87 -16.51 8.16 -3.04
C LEU A 87 -16.37 9.17 -1.87
N GLY A 88 -17.41 9.97 -1.61
CA GLY A 88 -17.38 11.00 -0.57
C GLY A 88 -16.59 12.25 -0.96
N PHE A 89 -16.25 12.41 -2.22
CA PHE A 89 -15.58 13.60 -2.74
C PHE A 89 -16.59 14.65 -3.22
N ASN A 90 -16.22 15.91 -3.04
CA ASN A 90 -17.02 17.05 -3.52
C ASN A 90 -16.25 17.79 -4.62
N PRO A 91 -16.45 17.43 -5.90
CA PRO A 91 -15.76 18.09 -7.00
C PRO A 91 -16.29 19.51 -7.21
N ILE A 92 -15.39 20.47 -7.31
CA ILE A 92 -15.66 21.89 -7.53
C ILE A 92 -15.12 22.27 -8.90
N PRO A 93 -16.00 22.56 -9.89
CA PRO A 93 -15.55 23.05 -11.19
C PRO A 93 -14.91 24.45 -11.05
N ASP A 94 -13.72 24.61 -11.62
CA ASP A 94 -12.97 25.86 -11.63
C ASP A 94 -12.50 26.16 -13.07
N GLY A 95 -13.38 26.77 -13.83
CA GLY A 95 -13.15 27.08 -15.23
C GLY A 95 -12.94 25.84 -16.10
N LYS A 96 -11.69 25.62 -16.50
CA LYS A 96 -11.27 24.47 -17.35
C LYS A 96 -10.81 23.28 -16.53
N THR A 97 -10.76 23.38 -15.21
CA THR A 97 -10.30 22.34 -14.30
C THR A 97 -11.37 22.01 -13.27
N ILE A 98 -11.22 20.85 -12.63
CA ILE A 98 -12.09 20.44 -11.53
C ILE A 98 -11.17 20.21 -10.33
N ARG A 99 -11.48 20.87 -9.23
CA ARG A 99 -10.77 20.72 -7.97
C ARG A 99 -11.54 19.78 -7.07
N VAL A 100 -10.88 18.78 -6.54
CA VAL A 100 -11.47 17.81 -5.62
C VAL A 100 -10.71 17.88 -4.30
N PRO A 101 -11.20 18.72 -3.35
CA PRO A 101 -10.59 18.78 -2.02
C PRO A 101 -10.93 17.53 -1.24
N LEU A 102 -9.91 16.97 -0.55
CA LEU A 102 -10.12 15.88 0.38
C LEU A 102 -10.47 16.43 1.77
N PRO A 103 -11.48 15.84 2.43
CA PRO A 103 -11.85 16.25 3.79
C PRO A 103 -10.71 15.96 4.77
N GLU A 104 -10.62 16.77 5.82
CA GLU A 104 -9.66 16.51 6.89
C GLU A 104 -10.04 15.26 7.67
N MET A 105 -9.06 14.37 7.89
CA MET A 105 -9.26 13.28 8.81
C MET A 105 -9.19 13.76 10.25
N SER A 106 -10.15 13.34 11.09
CA SER A 106 -10.09 13.60 12.52
C SER A 106 -8.90 12.87 13.16
N ARG A 107 -8.46 13.35 14.34
CA ARG A 107 -7.36 12.70 15.10
C ARG A 107 -7.70 11.25 15.44
N GLU A 108 -8.96 10.99 15.81
CA GLU A 108 -9.45 9.66 16.15
C GLU A 108 -9.31 8.71 14.96
N ARG A 109 -9.70 9.17 13.77
CA ARG A 109 -9.61 8.39 12.54
C ARG A 109 -8.15 8.08 12.17
N ARG A 110 -7.25 9.04 12.34
CA ARG A 110 -5.80 8.81 12.14
C ARG A 110 -5.27 7.75 13.11
N GLN A 111 -5.65 7.81 14.39
CA GLN A 111 -5.25 6.82 15.39
C GLN A 111 -5.78 5.41 15.05
N GLU A 112 -6.99 5.30 14.52
CA GLU A 112 -7.53 4.02 14.05
C GLU A 112 -6.68 3.43 12.92
N PHE A 113 -6.28 4.26 11.94
CA PHE A 113 -5.40 3.81 10.85
C PHE A 113 -4.01 3.42 11.36
N VAL A 114 -3.44 4.14 12.32
CA VAL A 114 -2.18 3.76 12.97
C VAL A 114 -2.32 2.41 13.68
N LYS A 115 -3.39 2.19 14.45
CA LYS A 115 -3.65 0.88 15.08
C LYS A 115 -3.78 -0.24 14.05
N ASN A 116 -4.46 0.02 12.93
CA ASN A 116 -4.57 -0.94 11.85
C ASN A 116 -3.21 -1.25 11.21
N ALA A 117 -2.36 -0.25 10.99
CA ALA A 117 -1.00 -0.45 10.49
C ALA A 117 -0.17 -1.32 11.44
N HIS A 118 -0.26 -1.09 12.77
CA HIS A 118 0.39 -1.93 13.77
C HIS A 118 -0.10 -3.38 13.72
N ARG A 119 -1.40 -3.60 13.57
CA ARG A 119 -1.98 -4.94 13.45
C ARG A 119 -1.44 -5.67 12.23
N LEU A 120 -1.44 -5.03 11.06
CA LEU A 120 -0.91 -5.60 9.82
C LEU A 120 0.60 -5.90 9.92
N ALA A 121 1.37 -5.02 10.57
CA ALA A 121 2.78 -5.26 10.83
C ALA A 121 3.00 -6.49 11.72
N GLU A 122 2.18 -6.68 12.77
CA GLU A 122 2.29 -7.86 13.63
C GLU A 122 1.91 -9.15 12.88
N GLU A 123 0.88 -9.12 12.06
CA GLU A 123 0.53 -10.24 11.18
C GLU A 123 1.71 -10.60 10.26
N GLY A 124 2.36 -9.60 9.63
CA GLY A 124 3.56 -9.80 8.83
C GLY A 124 4.71 -10.42 9.61
N ARG A 125 4.99 -9.92 10.83
CA ARG A 125 6.01 -10.49 11.72
C ARG A 125 5.70 -11.93 12.13
N VAL A 126 4.45 -12.26 12.37
CA VAL A 126 4.01 -13.64 12.65
C VAL A 126 4.26 -14.54 11.45
N HIS A 127 3.93 -14.10 10.23
CA HIS A 127 4.24 -14.85 9.01
C HIS A 127 5.73 -15.11 8.85
N VAL A 128 6.58 -14.12 9.06
CA VAL A 128 8.05 -14.28 9.00
C VAL A 128 8.53 -15.29 10.05
N ARG A 129 8.03 -15.21 11.30
CA ARG A 129 8.37 -16.16 12.37
C ARG A 129 7.92 -17.60 12.04
N ASN A 130 6.76 -17.76 11.41
CA ASN A 130 6.29 -19.06 10.96
C ASN A 130 7.22 -19.66 9.89
N VAL A 131 7.61 -18.85 8.88
CA VAL A 131 8.59 -19.28 7.86
C VAL A 131 9.89 -19.71 8.51
N ARG A 132 10.41 -18.94 9.49
CA ARG A 132 11.61 -19.33 10.25
C ARG A 132 11.44 -20.70 10.90
N ARG A 133 10.34 -20.91 11.63
CA ARG A 133 10.07 -22.17 12.33
C ARG A 133 10.03 -23.35 11.36
N ASP A 134 9.30 -23.20 10.26
CA ASP A 134 9.19 -24.24 9.24
C ASP A 134 10.56 -24.58 8.62
N SER A 135 11.37 -23.55 8.33
CA SER A 135 12.70 -23.74 7.73
C SER A 135 13.69 -24.41 8.68
N LEU A 136 13.62 -24.07 9.98
CA LEU A 136 14.43 -24.75 11.01
C LEU A 136 14.02 -26.23 11.16
N GLU A 137 12.72 -26.53 11.07
CA GLU A 137 12.24 -27.91 11.10
C GLU A 137 12.70 -28.70 9.87
N GLN A 138 12.66 -28.09 8.68
CA GLN A 138 13.22 -28.70 7.46
C GLN A 138 14.72 -28.96 7.59
N GLY A 139 15.49 -28.02 8.16
CA GLY A 139 16.92 -28.20 8.42
C GLY A 139 17.20 -29.40 9.32
N LYS A 140 16.42 -29.58 10.39
CA LYS A 140 16.55 -30.77 11.28
C LYS A 140 16.22 -32.07 10.56
N LYS A 141 15.18 -32.09 9.72
CA LYS A 141 14.78 -33.28 8.93
C LYS A 141 15.83 -33.65 7.86
N ALA A 142 16.59 -32.69 7.37
CA ALA A 142 17.64 -32.92 6.36
C ALA A 142 18.88 -33.65 6.90
N LYS A 143 18.96 -33.87 8.22
CA LYS A 143 20.07 -34.59 8.90
C LYS A 143 21.46 -34.10 8.47
N LEU A 144 21.61 -32.77 8.41
CA LEU A 144 22.88 -32.12 8.07
C LEU A 144 23.96 -32.38 9.16
N PRO A 145 25.25 -32.34 8.83
CA PRO A 145 26.31 -32.29 9.81
C PRO A 145 26.07 -31.10 10.80
N GLU A 146 26.50 -31.30 12.06
CA GLU A 146 26.22 -30.36 13.15
C GLU A 146 26.69 -28.92 12.83
N ASP A 147 27.86 -28.79 12.21
CA ASP A 147 28.41 -27.49 11.83
C ASP A 147 27.59 -26.79 10.72
N GLU A 148 27.14 -27.57 9.75
CA GLU A 148 26.26 -27.02 8.68
C GLU A 148 24.90 -26.65 9.21
N GLN A 149 24.36 -27.44 10.14
CA GLN A 149 23.09 -27.14 10.78
C GLN A 149 23.15 -25.82 11.58
N LYS A 150 24.19 -25.66 12.42
CA LYS A 150 24.40 -24.40 13.19
C LYS A 150 24.57 -23.20 12.27
N ARG A 151 25.27 -23.36 11.16
CA ARG A 151 25.44 -22.31 10.17
C ARG A 151 24.10 -21.93 9.51
N LEU A 152 23.32 -22.93 9.08
CA LEU A 152 22.01 -22.75 8.50
C LEU A 152 21.04 -22.03 9.48
N GLU A 153 21.02 -22.44 10.73
CA GLU A 153 20.20 -21.81 11.79
C GLU A 153 20.56 -20.33 11.96
N LYS A 154 21.85 -20.00 12.00
CA LYS A 154 22.33 -18.61 12.08
C LYS A 154 21.94 -17.79 10.86
N ASP A 155 22.06 -18.35 9.66
CA ASP A 155 21.73 -17.66 8.42
C ASP A 155 20.22 -17.42 8.30
N ILE A 156 19.39 -18.41 8.70
CA ILE A 156 17.94 -18.27 8.78
C ILE A 156 17.56 -17.19 9.80
N GLN A 157 18.23 -17.14 10.97
CA GLN A 157 17.98 -16.10 11.97
C GLN A 157 18.32 -14.70 11.40
N THR A 158 19.46 -14.57 10.74
CA THR A 158 19.87 -13.30 10.11
C THR A 158 18.84 -12.84 9.05
N ALA A 159 18.34 -13.76 8.22
CA ALA A 159 17.30 -13.44 7.24
C ALA A 159 15.98 -13.03 7.91
N THR A 160 15.63 -13.67 9.03
CA THR A 160 14.46 -13.33 9.84
C THR A 160 14.56 -11.92 10.41
N ASP A 161 15.70 -11.60 11.03
CA ASP A 161 15.94 -10.30 11.67
C ASP A 161 15.88 -9.18 10.63
N LYS A 162 16.44 -9.41 9.44
CA LYS A 162 16.35 -8.47 8.32
C LYS A 162 14.90 -8.25 7.89
N ALA A 163 14.13 -9.31 7.66
CA ALA A 163 12.73 -9.21 7.24
C ALA A 163 11.87 -8.48 8.29
N ILE A 164 12.09 -8.71 9.57
CA ILE A 164 11.40 -8.01 10.67
C ILE A 164 11.82 -6.53 10.72
N ALA A 165 13.11 -6.23 10.54
CA ALA A 165 13.60 -4.86 10.48
C ALA A 165 13.00 -4.08 9.31
N ASP A 166 12.86 -4.70 8.14
CA ASP A 166 12.21 -4.11 6.97
C ASP A 166 10.74 -3.76 7.26
N ILE A 167 9.96 -4.69 7.85
CA ILE A 167 8.57 -4.43 8.25
C ILE A 167 8.49 -3.25 9.24
N ASN A 168 9.37 -3.22 10.25
CA ASN A 168 9.39 -2.16 11.28
C ASN A 168 9.74 -0.80 10.66
N SER A 169 10.69 -0.75 9.74
CA SER A 169 11.07 0.47 9.02
C SER A 169 9.90 1.04 8.22
N HIS A 170 9.19 0.19 7.49
CA HIS A 170 8.02 0.59 6.71
C HIS A 170 6.84 1.00 7.59
N LEU A 171 6.64 0.32 8.74
CA LEU A 171 5.64 0.72 9.72
C LEU A 171 5.92 2.13 10.25
N ALA A 172 7.16 2.42 10.68
CA ALA A 172 7.54 3.73 11.18
C ALA A 172 7.35 4.84 10.12
N HIS A 173 7.66 4.53 8.86
CA HIS A 173 7.41 5.45 7.75
C HIS A 173 5.91 5.70 7.56
N LYS A 174 5.10 4.66 7.59
CA LYS A 174 3.64 4.75 7.46
C LYS A 174 2.98 5.51 8.60
N GLU A 175 3.43 5.29 9.83
CA GLU A 175 2.97 6.06 10.99
C GLU A 175 3.26 7.55 10.83
N LYS A 176 4.48 7.91 10.41
CA LYS A 176 4.83 9.29 10.13
C LYS A 176 3.94 9.91 9.07
N GLU A 177 3.66 9.18 7.99
CA GLU A 177 2.72 9.62 6.96
C GLU A 177 1.32 9.89 7.51
N LEU A 178 0.78 8.97 8.33
CA LEU A 178 -0.56 9.09 8.91
C LEU A 178 -0.69 10.24 9.91
N LEU A 179 0.40 10.61 10.60
CA LEU A 179 0.39 11.66 11.61
C LEU A 179 0.72 13.05 11.07
N THR A 180 1.40 13.16 9.92
CA THR A 180 1.89 14.44 9.35
C THR A 180 0.98 15.09 8.32
N VAL A 181 -0.17 14.48 7.97
CA VAL A 181 -1.11 15.02 6.97
C VAL A 181 -2.18 15.91 7.58
#